data_6f56d1c42395f2af8795a545dc39b150
#
_entry.id   6f56d1c42395f2af8795a545dc39b150
#
_cell.length_a   1.000
_cell.length_b   1.000
_cell.length_c   1.000
_cell.angle_alpha   90.00
_cell.angle_beta   90.00
_cell.angle_gamma   90.00
#
_symmetry.space_group_name_H-M   'P 1'
#
loop_
_entity.id
_entity.type
_entity.pdbx_description
1 polymer ?
#
loop_
_entity_poly.entity_id
_entity_poly.type
_entity_poly.pdbx_seq_one_letter_code
_entity_poly.pdbx_strand_id
1 'polypeptide(L)'
;THCISSAASDVYKRQHLDTPYPDVTFYNNIPSEWIESLFNLKNTINPIHRKVVPSMYQAILKETICACIRIDGQIIATGLGILDRDYIGIYAIHVKEEYRKHGYARQICTGLLKEGMKKGAQNAYLQVVEGNDNARALYRSLGFQQLYTYWFRVQPDENGNFPPEK
;
A
#
# COMPACT_ATOMS: atom_id res chain seq x y z
N THR A 1 -14.04 10.15 7.26
CA THR A 1 -13.18 8.97 7.02
C THR A 1 -12.08 8.96 8.07
N HIS A 2 -12.05 7.95 8.92
CA HIS A 2 -11.01 7.80 9.93
C HIS A 2 -9.86 6.99 9.33
N CYS A 3 -8.64 7.52 9.36
CA CYS A 3 -7.45 6.80 8.97
C CYS A 3 -6.62 6.46 10.21
N ILE A 4 -6.16 5.22 10.30
CA ILE A 4 -5.28 4.76 11.35
C ILE A 4 -3.87 4.70 10.78
N SER A 5 -2.92 5.37 11.44
CA SER A 5 -1.50 5.21 11.15
C SER A 5 -0.91 4.19 12.10
N SER A 6 -0.16 3.25 11.57
CA SER A 6 0.55 2.25 12.35
C SER A 6 2.03 2.34 12.01
N ALA A 7 2.87 2.37 13.03
CA ALA A 7 4.31 2.22 12.87
C ALA A 7 4.75 0.97 13.64
N ALA A 8 5.63 0.19 13.04
CA ALA A 8 6.27 -0.93 13.68
C ALA A 8 7.76 -0.63 13.82
N SER A 9 8.25 -0.48 15.05
CA SER A 9 9.66 -0.51 15.35
C SER A 9 10.00 -1.88 15.99
N ASP A 10 11.21 -2.38 15.75
CA ASP A 10 11.83 -3.56 16.40
C ASP A 10 11.15 -4.93 16.32
N VAL A 11 9.83 -5.05 16.21
CA VAL A 11 9.13 -6.34 16.04
C VAL A 11 9.49 -7.00 14.69
N TYR A 12 9.95 -6.20 13.77
CA TYR A 12 10.34 -6.55 12.42
C TYR A 12 11.54 -7.50 12.34
N LYS A 13 12.45 -7.43 13.30
CA LYS A 13 13.68 -8.25 13.31
C LYS A 13 13.45 -9.73 13.69
N ARG A 14 12.28 -10.09 14.17
CA ARG A 14 12.03 -11.42 14.76
C ARG A 14 11.11 -12.34 13.97
N GLN A 15 10.45 -11.89 12.93
CA GLN A 15 9.62 -12.80 12.13
C GLN A 15 10.48 -13.46 11.05
N HIS A 16 10.36 -14.79 10.94
CA HIS A 16 10.99 -15.59 9.89
C HIS A 16 10.57 -15.09 8.50
N LEU A 17 11.38 -14.17 7.97
CA LEU A 17 11.27 -13.67 6.60
C LEU A 17 11.95 -14.61 5.58
N ASP A 18 12.22 -15.85 5.97
CA ASP A 18 13.08 -16.76 5.19
C ASP A 18 12.36 -17.47 4.04
N THR A 19 11.04 -17.33 3.92
CA THR A 19 10.32 -17.88 2.78
C THR A 19 10.59 -17.06 1.52
N PRO A 20 11.07 -17.67 0.44
CA PRO A 20 11.12 -16.99 -0.85
C PRO A 20 9.70 -16.61 -1.28
N TYR A 21 9.55 -15.40 -1.84
CA TYR A 21 8.30 -14.96 -2.48
C TYR A 21 8.53 -14.93 -3.98
N PRO A 22 8.48 -16.09 -4.66
CA PRO A 22 8.83 -16.16 -6.07
C PRO A 22 7.91 -15.35 -6.97
N ASP A 23 6.75 -14.98 -6.45
CA ASP A 23 5.69 -14.37 -7.26
C ASP A 23 5.67 -12.84 -7.20
N VAL A 24 6.51 -12.21 -6.35
CA VAL A 24 6.54 -10.74 -6.23
C VAL A 24 7.62 -10.16 -7.12
N THR A 25 7.21 -9.35 -8.10
CA THR A 25 8.11 -8.58 -8.95
C THR A 25 8.29 -7.18 -8.38
N PHE A 26 9.54 -6.70 -8.33
CA PHE A 26 9.88 -5.36 -7.83
C PHE A 26 10.45 -4.48 -8.94
N TYR A 27 10.13 -3.19 -8.87
CA TYR A 27 10.67 -2.14 -9.74
C TYR A 27 11.16 -0.98 -8.88
N ASN A 28 12.23 -0.33 -9.30
CA ASN A 28 12.78 0.88 -8.64
C ASN A 28 12.09 2.16 -9.12
N ASN A 29 11.17 2.06 -10.05
CA ASN A 29 10.32 3.14 -10.54
C ASN A 29 8.86 2.67 -10.53
N ILE A 30 7.92 3.56 -10.79
CA ILE A 30 6.50 3.24 -10.86
C ILE A 30 6.08 3.16 -12.33
N PRO A 31 5.95 1.94 -12.92
CA PRO A 31 5.59 1.79 -14.34
C PRO A 31 4.15 2.25 -14.60
N SER A 32 3.90 2.79 -15.79
CA SER A 32 2.55 3.19 -16.21
C SER A 32 1.55 2.01 -16.17
N GLU A 33 2.00 0.82 -16.57
CA GLU A 33 1.19 -0.40 -16.50
C GLU A 33 0.76 -0.72 -15.06
N TRP A 34 1.65 -0.50 -14.08
CA TRP A 34 1.32 -0.71 -12.67
C TRP A 34 0.26 0.29 -12.18
N ILE A 35 0.35 1.55 -12.61
CA ILE A 35 -0.65 2.60 -12.29
C ILE A 35 -2.01 2.23 -12.88
N GLU A 36 -2.07 1.81 -14.14
CA GLU A 36 -3.30 1.37 -14.77
C GLU A 36 -3.90 0.14 -14.07
N SER A 37 -3.05 -0.82 -13.70
CA SER A 37 -3.47 -1.99 -12.94
C SER A 37 -4.04 -1.59 -11.57
N LEU A 38 -3.41 -0.64 -10.88
CA LEU A 38 -3.92 -0.12 -9.61
C LEU A 38 -5.31 0.52 -9.78
N PHE A 39 -5.52 1.31 -10.85
CA PHE A 39 -6.84 1.88 -11.15
C PHE A 39 -7.90 0.79 -11.35
N ASN A 40 -7.55 -0.27 -12.08
CA ASN A 40 -8.46 -1.39 -12.33
C ASN A 40 -8.77 -2.14 -11.02
N LEU A 41 -7.76 -2.42 -10.19
CA LEU A 41 -7.92 -3.09 -8.88
C LEU A 41 -8.78 -2.27 -7.90
N LYS A 42 -8.76 -0.94 -8.03
CA LYS A 42 -9.56 -0.02 -7.20
C LYS A 42 -10.92 0.32 -7.81
N ASN A 43 -11.23 -0.17 -9.01
CA ASN A 43 -12.39 0.28 -9.78
C ASN A 43 -12.45 1.81 -9.91
N THR A 44 -11.31 2.45 -10.16
CA THR A 44 -11.21 3.92 -10.27
C THR A 44 -11.77 4.36 -11.61
N ILE A 45 -12.99 4.87 -11.62
CA ILE A 45 -13.70 5.36 -12.81
C ILE A 45 -13.60 6.88 -12.98
N ASN A 46 -13.27 7.62 -11.91
CA ASN A 46 -13.21 9.08 -11.93
C ASN A 46 -12.11 9.57 -12.88
N PRO A 47 -12.44 10.31 -13.95
CA PRO A 47 -11.48 10.74 -14.96
C PRO A 47 -10.45 11.75 -14.41
N ILE A 48 -10.81 12.54 -13.42
CA ILE A 48 -9.88 13.48 -12.76
C ILE A 48 -8.81 12.68 -12.02
N HIS A 49 -9.19 11.65 -11.26
CA HIS A 49 -8.22 10.80 -10.57
C HIS A 49 -7.29 10.10 -11.56
N ARG A 50 -7.82 9.56 -12.66
CA ARG A 50 -7.01 8.90 -13.70
C ARG A 50 -6.03 9.85 -14.39
N LYS A 51 -6.35 11.13 -14.47
CA LYS A 51 -5.48 12.17 -15.03
C LYS A 51 -4.41 12.65 -14.04
N VAL A 52 -4.79 12.84 -12.76
CA VAL A 52 -3.92 13.49 -11.76
C VAL A 52 -2.99 12.49 -11.07
N VAL A 53 -3.47 11.30 -10.73
CA VAL A 53 -2.69 10.34 -9.95
C VAL A 53 -1.36 9.92 -10.60
N PRO A 54 -1.25 9.71 -11.93
CA PRO A 54 0.03 9.42 -12.56
C PRO A 54 1.07 10.50 -12.34
N SER A 55 0.69 11.79 -12.45
CA SER A 55 1.61 12.90 -12.21
C SER A 55 2.02 13.00 -10.73
N MET A 56 1.14 12.64 -9.80
CA MET A 56 1.49 12.57 -8.37
C MET A 56 2.55 11.50 -8.10
N TYR A 57 2.43 10.32 -8.71
CA TYR A 57 3.45 9.27 -8.58
C TYR A 57 4.78 9.68 -9.22
N GLN A 58 4.76 10.37 -10.36
CA GLN A 58 5.96 10.88 -11.02
C GLN A 58 6.65 11.99 -10.21
N ALA A 59 5.90 12.73 -9.40
CA ALA A 59 6.41 13.81 -8.54
C ALA A 59 7.05 13.30 -7.24
N ILE A 60 7.04 12.00 -6.95
CA ILE A 60 7.70 11.45 -5.77
C ILE A 60 9.21 11.58 -5.91
N LEU A 61 9.81 12.42 -5.08
CA LEU A 61 11.27 12.66 -5.07
C LEU A 61 12.06 11.63 -4.26
N LYS A 62 11.35 10.82 -3.47
CA LYS A 62 11.95 9.79 -2.62
C LYS A 62 12.16 8.49 -3.41
N GLU A 63 13.08 7.67 -2.94
CA GLU A 63 13.28 6.35 -3.51
C GLU A 63 12.03 5.49 -3.31
N THR A 64 11.59 4.81 -4.38
CA THR A 64 10.40 3.98 -4.39
C THR A 64 10.73 2.53 -4.66
N ILE A 65 9.93 1.64 -4.09
CA ILE A 65 9.92 0.20 -4.37
C ILE A 65 8.51 -0.15 -4.81
N CYS A 66 8.33 -0.33 -6.10
CA CYS A 66 7.04 -0.69 -6.66
C CYS A 66 6.94 -2.21 -6.76
N ALA A 67 5.90 -2.81 -6.21
CA ALA A 67 5.72 -4.27 -6.15
C ALA A 67 4.44 -4.71 -6.84
N CYS A 68 4.48 -5.85 -7.52
CA CYS A 68 3.28 -6.50 -8.04
C CYS A 68 3.40 -8.03 -8.04
N ILE A 69 2.25 -8.70 -8.08
CA ILE A 69 2.13 -10.13 -8.36
C ILE A 69 1.34 -10.28 -9.66
N ARG A 70 1.82 -11.18 -10.54
CA ARG A 70 1.18 -11.48 -11.82
C ARG A 70 0.67 -12.93 -11.82
N ILE A 71 -0.50 -13.13 -12.40
CA ILE A 71 -1.03 -14.44 -12.78
C ILE A 71 -1.49 -14.32 -14.24
N ASP A 72 -1.09 -15.25 -15.08
CA ASP A 72 -1.41 -15.27 -16.52
C ASP A 72 -1.10 -13.93 -17.23
N GLY A 73 0.01 -13.29 -16.85
CA GLY A 73 0.45 -12.02 -17.41
C GLY A 73 -0.25 -10.79 -16.83
N GLN A 74 -1.33 -10.94 -16.07
CA GLN A 74 -2.08 -9.84 -15.48
C GLN A 74 -1.60 -9.51 -14.07
N ILE A 75 -1.48 -8.23 -13.73
CA ILE A 75 -1.21 -7.80 -12.35
C ILE A 75 -2.48 -8.00 -11.52
N ILE A 76 -2.41 -8.90 -10.55
CA ILE A 76 -3.52 -9.23 -9.65
C ILE A 76 -3.35 -8.61 -8.24
N ALA A 77 -2.16 -8.16 -7.92
CA ALA A 77 -1.88 -7.47 -6.66
C ALA A 77 -0.79 -6.42 -6.85
N THR A 78 -0.92 -5.32 -6.11
CA THR A 78 0.00 -4.18 -6.14
C THR A 78 0.42 -3.79 -4.73
N GLY A 79 1.55 -3.08 -4.64
CA GLY A 79 2.01 -2.39 -3.43
C GLY A 79 3.12 -1.41 -3.77
N LEU A 80 3.26 -0.37 -2.97
CA LEU A 80 4.28 0.66 -3.11
C LEU A 80 4.95 0.91 -1.77
N GLY A 81 6.27 0.83 -1.75
CA GLY A 81 7.12 1.29 -0.67
C GLY A 81 7.74 2.64 -1.03
N ILE A 82 7.76 3.58 -0.11
CA ILE A 82 8.47 4.86 -0.25
C ILE A 82 9.45 4.97 0.91
N LEU A 83 10.73 5.14 0.57
CA LEU A 83 11.80 5.25 1.55
C LEU A 83 11.99 6.72 1.95
N ASP A 84 12.05 6.96 3.25
CA ASP A 84 12.41 8.27 3.81
C ASP A 84 13.27 8.07 5.07
N ARG A 85 14.54 8.40 4.96
CA ARG A 85 15.53 8.17 6.02
C ARG A 85 15.61 6.67 6.35
N ASP A 86 15.38 6.31 7.61
CA ASP A 86 15.34 4.94 8.13
C ASP A 86 13.93 4.32 8.12
N TYR A 87 12.97 4.92 7.41
CA TYR A 87 11.60 4.45 7.30
C TYR A 87 11.23 3.98 5.90
N ILE A 88 10.36 2.98 5.84
CA ILE A 88 9.58 2.65 4.65
C ILE A 88 8.09 2.89 4.91
N GLY A 89 7.46 3.76 4.14
CA GLY A 89 6.01 3.91 4.11
C GLY A 89 5.40 2.89 3.14
N ILE A 90 4.36 2.17 3.56
CA ILE A 90 3.66 1.17 2.75
C ILE A 90 2.34 1.75 2.24
N TYR A 91 2.15 1.71 0.91
CA TYR A 91 1.02 2.31 0.21
C TYR A 91 0.47 1.39 -0.86
N ALA A 92 -0.72 1.72 -1.36
CA ALA A 92 -1.33 1.13 -2.55
C ALA A 92 -1.38 -0.42 -2.52
N ILE A 93 -1.62 -1.00 -1.34
CA ILE A 93 -1.81 -2.44 -1.20
C ILE A 93 -3.22 -2.79 -1.68
N HIS A 94 -3.28 -3.39 -2.86
CA HIS A 94 -4.54 -3.86 -3.44
C HIS A 94 -4.37 -5.26 -3.99
N VAL A 95 -5.42 -6.06 -3.87
CA VAL A 95 -5.53 -7.40 -4.45
C VAL A 95 -6.86 -7.49 -5.15
N LYS A 96 -6.85 -7.99 -6.37
CA LYS A 96 -8.04 -8.25 -7.18
C LYS A 96 -9.02 -9.12 -6.41
N GLU A 97 -10.31 -8.83 -6.46
CA GLU A 97 -11.32 -9.38 -5.56
C GLU A 97 -11.33 -10.91 -5.54
N GLU A 98 -11.30 -11.53 -6.72
CA GLU A 98 -11.29 -12.98 -6.88
C GLU A 98 -10.02 -13.67 -6.34
N TYR A 99 -8.94 -12.91 -6.12
CA TYR A 99 -7.67 -13.40 -5.58
C TYR A 99 -7.45 -13.04 -4.10
N ARG A 100 -8.44 -12.45 -3.43
CA ARG A 100 -8.35 -12.14 -1.99
C ARG A 100 -8.33 -13.42 -1.16
N LYS A 101 -7.85 -13.29 0.08
CA LYS A 101 -7.72 -14.38 1.07
C LYS A 101 -6.74 -15.49 0.70
N HIS A 102 -5.95 -15.34 -0.37
CA HIS A 102 -4.88 -16.27 -0.77
C HIS A 102 -3.48 -15.85 -0.28
N GLY A 103 -3.39 -14.85 0.58
CA GLY A 103 -2.11 -14.40 1.16
C GLY A 103 -1.33 -13.38 0.31
N TYR A 104 -1.79 -12.99 -0.87
CA TYR A 104 -1.06 -12.09 -1.77
C TYR A 104 -0.75 -10.72 -1.17
N ALA A 105 -1.68 -10.12 -0.41
CA ALA A 105 -1.40 -8.87 0.29
C ALA A 105 -0.28 -9.02 1.32
N ARG A 106 -0.22 -10.15 2.03
CA ARG A 106 0.89 -10.47 2.94
C ARG A 106 2.21 -10.60 2.20
N GLN A 107 2.23 -11.29 1.06
CA GLN A 107 3.44 -11.47 0.25
C GLN A 107 3.96 -10.11 -0.22
N ILE A 108 3.11 -9.24 -0.78
CA ILE A 108 3.46 -7.88 -1.19
C ILE A 108 4.04 -7.08 0.00
N CYS A 109 3.33 -7.02 1.13
CA CYS A 109 3.80 -6.28 2.30
C CYS A 109 5.15 -6.80 2.79
N THR A 110 5.29 -8.11 2.97
CA THR A 110 6.55 -8.70 3.46
C THR A 110 7.68 -8.47 2.47
N GLY A 111 7.39 -8.57 1.17
CA GLY A 111 8.38 -8.28 0.12
C GLY A 111 8.87 -6.83 0.17
N LEU A 112 7.94 -5.86 0.24
CA LEU A 112 8.27 -4.43 0.35
C LEU A 112 9.11 -4.14 1.59
N LEU A 113 8.74 -4.75 2.71
CA LEU A 113 9.47 -4.58 3.96
C LEU A 113 10.90 -5.14 3.85
N LYS A 114 11.08 -6.32 3.25
CA LYS A 114 12.42 -6.91 3.00
C LYS A 114 13.27 -6.03 2.09
N GLU A 115 12.70 -5.57 0.98
CA GLU A 115 13.42 -4.70 0.05
C GLU A 115 13.77 -3.35 0.71
N GLY A 116 12.85 -2.80 1.53
CA GLY A 116 13.12 -1.60 2.32
C GLY A 116 14.29 -1.79 3.29
N MET A 117 14.33 -2.92 3.99
CA MET A 117 15.45 -3.26 4.89
C MET A 117 16.78 -3.36 4.15
N LYS A 118 16.82 -3.99 2.98
CA LYS A 118 18.03 -4.05 2.14
C LYS A 118 18.54 -2.66 1.75
N LYS A 119 17.63 -1.68 1.66
CA LYS A 119 17.91 -0.28 1.35
C LYS A 119 18.12 0.60 2.60
N GLY A 120 18.20 0.00 3.78
CA GLY A 120 18.54 0.67 5.04
C GLY A 120 17.36 1.10 5.91
N ALA A 121 16.11 0.81 5.52
CA ALA A 121 14.96 1.05 6.39
C ALA A 121 15.03 0.16 7.64
N GLN A 122 14.86 0.76 8.80
CA GLN A 122 14.80 0.08 10.10
C GLN A 122 13.37 0.04 10.64
N ASN A 123 12.53 0.94 10.17
CA ASN A 123 11.17 1.16 10.62
C ASN A 123 10.21 1.14 9.43
N ALA A 124 8.95 0.81 9.70
CA ALA A 124 7.90 0.85 8.67
C ALA A 124 6.64 1.52 9.22
N TYR A 125 5.92 2.22 8.36
CA TYR A 125 4.62 2.78 8.68
C TYR A 125 3.63 2.60 7.53
N LEU A 126 2.35 2.64 7.87
CA LEU A 126 1.27 2.65 6.91
C LEU A 126 0.05 3.37 7.48
N GLN A 127 -0.91 3.64 6.60
CA GLN A 127 -2.19 4.18 6.96
C GLN A 127 -3.29 3.22 6.52
N VAL A 128 -4.28 3.01 7.38
CA VAL A 128 -5.43 2.17 7.08
C VAL A 128 -6.71 2.86 7.54
N VAL A 129 -7.74 2.78 6.73
CA VAL A 129 -9.06 3.33 7.05
C VAL A 129 -9.66 2.55 8.23
N GLU A 130 -10.23 3.26 9.20
CA GLU A 130 -11.00 2.64 10.27
C GLU A 130 -12.18 1.85 9.67
N GLY A 131 -12.46 0.66 10.22
CA GLY A 131 -13.45 -0.25 9.64
C GLY A 131 -12.89 -1.22 8.59
N ASN A 132 -11.67 -1.03 8.08
CA ASN A 132 -11.02 -2.04 7.24
C ASN A 132 -10.37 -3.14 8.10
N ASP A 133 -11.21 -3.96 8.75
CA ASP A 133 -10.75 -4.95 9.73
C ASP A 133 -9.85 -6.02 9.11
N ASN A 134 -10.08 -6.39 7.85
CA ASN A 134 -9.25 -7.36 7.14
C ASN A 134 -7.80 -6.84 6.97
N ALA A 135 -7.65 -5.58 6.55
CA ALA A 135 -6.33 -4.97 6.42
C ALA A 135 -5.68 -4.78 7.80
N ARG A 136 -6.44 -4.34 8.81
CA ARG A 136 -5.94 -4.17 10.18
C ARG A 136 -5.44 -5.50 10.77
N ALA A 137 -6.19 -6.60 10.56
CA ALA A 137 -5.77 -7.93 10.99
C ALA A 137 -4.47 -8.37 10.29
N LEU A 138 -4.36 -8.13 8.97
CA LEU A 138 -3.14 -8.38 8.21
C LEU A 138 -1.96 -7.61 8.81
N TYR A 139 -2.08 -6.30 8.99
CA TYR A 139 -0.97 -5.46 9.45
C TYR A 139 -0.56 -5.80 10.90
N ARG A 140 -1.51 -6.06 11.79
CA ARG A 140 -1.20 -6.57 13.14
C ARG A 140 -0.41 -7.88 13.10
N SER A 141 -0.78 -8.80 12.21
CA SER A 141 -0.07 -10.08 12.05
C SER A 141 1.33 -9.96 11.43
N LEU A 142 1.64 -8.79 10.84
CA LEU A 142 2.97 -8.40 10.36
C LEU A 142 3.75 -7.59 11.41
N GLY A 143 3.19 -7.41 12.62
CA GLY A 143 3.85 -6.72 13.73
C GLY A 143 3.56 -5.22 13.81
N PHE A 144 2.69 -4.66 12.94
CA PHE A 144 2.32 -3.26 13.05
C PHE A 144 1.43 -3.02 14.26
N GLN A 145 1.68 -1.91 14.93
CA GLN A 145 0.90 -1.42 16.06
C GLN A 145 0.26 -0.08 15.72
N GLN A 146 -0.96 0.12 16.19
CA GLN A 146 -1.63 1.40 16.03
C GLN A 146 -0.98 2.44 16.94
N LEU A 147 -0.50 3.55 16.36
CA LEU A 147 0.09 4.66 17.12
C LEU A 147 -0.96 5.71 17.45
N TYR A 148 -1.70 6.16 16.45
CA TYR A 148 -2.73 7.19 16.61
C TYR A 148 -3.79 7.07 15.53
N THR A 149 -4.90 7.76 15.74
CA THR A 149 -5.98 7.94 14.76
C THR A 149 -6.05 9.42 14.41
N TYR A 150 -6.26 9.71 13.13
CA TYR A 150 -6.53 11.05 12.66
C TYR A 150 -7.68 11.01 11.64
N TRP A 151 -8.28 12.15 11.41
CA TRP A 151 -9.40 12.27 10.48
C TRP A 151 -9.22 13.48 9.58
N PHE A 152 -9.73 13.39 8.37
CA PHE A 152 -9.85 14.51 7.46
C PHE A 152 -11.21 15.18 7.65
N ARG A 153 -11.21 16.50 7.69
CA ARG A 153 -12.43 17.28 7.52
C ARG A 153 -12.63 17.50 6.03
N VAL A 154 -13.81 17.20 5.54
CA VAL A 154 -14.20 17.42 4.15
C VAL A 154 -15.21 18.54 4.13
N GLN A 155 -14.98 19.53 3.27
CA GLN A 155 -15.97 20.58 3.04
C GLN A 155 -17.11 19.97 2.20
N PRO A 156 -18.39 20.22 2.57
CA PRO A 156 -19.52 19.85 1.75
C PRO A 156 -19.45 20.57 0.38
N ASP A 157 -20.10 20.01 -0.62
CA ASP A 157 -20.26 20.66 -1.91
C ASP A 157 -21.15 21.92 -1.78
N GLU A 158 -21.35 22.64 -2.90
CA GLU A 158 -22.17 23.85 -2.95
C GLU A 158 -23.63 23.61 -2.55
N ASN A 159 -24.09 22.36 -2.57
CA ASN A 159 -25.43 21.95 -2.14
C ASN A 159 -25.47 21.43 -0.71
N GLY A 160 -24.37 21.50 0.03
CA GLY A 160 -24.26 21.02 1.40
C GLY A 160 -24.09 19.50 1.54
N ASN A 161 -23.86 18.77 0.45
CA ASN A 161 -23.66 17.32 0.49
C ASN A 161 -22.19 16.97 0.80
N PHE A 162 -21.99 15.96 1.61
CA PHE A 162 -20.68 15.37 1.83
C PHE A 162 -20.40 14.29 0.78
N PRO A 163 -19.13 14.13 0.31
CA PRO A 163 -18.78 13.01 -0.55
C PRO A 163 -19.12 11.69 0.16
N PRO A 164 -19.58 10.66 -0.59
CA PRO A 164 -19.93 9.38 0.01
C PRO A 164 -18.75 8.79 0.77
N GLU A 165 -19.02 8.26 1.94
CA GLU A 165 -18.01 7.50 2.70
C GLU A 165 -17.57 6.29 1.86
N LYS A 166 -16.25 6.17 1.63
CA LYS A 166 -15.65 5.03 0.91
C LYS A 166 -15.04 4.07 1.89
#